data_39be7abade7184af940d5c01a0e9f3fd
#
_entry.id   39be7abade7184af940d5c01a0e9f3fd
#
_cell.length_a   1.000
_cell.length_b   1.000
_cell.length_c   1.000
_cell.angle_alpha   90.00
_cell.angle_beta   90.00
_cell.angle_gamma   90.00
#
_symmetry.space_group_name_H-M   'P 1'
#
loop_
_entity.id
_entity.type
_entity.pdbx_description
1 polymer ?
#
loop_
_entity_poly.entity_id
_entity_poly.type
_entity_poly.pdbx_seq_one_letter_code
_entity_poly.pdbx_strand_id
1 'polypeptide(L)'
;MRVRYTRQARADLAAIFAYLDARAPAAALSVKTTIERRIALLADFPHIAPETELTGVHELTIVRFPYKVYFEVSGDELWVLHIRDARRRPWPEAD
;
A
#
# COMPACT_ATOMS: atom_id res chain seq x y z
N MET A 1 9.91 -7.23 -11.04
CA MET A 1 8.57 -7.71 -11.44
C MET A 1 7.65 -6.53 -11.74
N ARG A 2 6.57 -6.78 -12.44
CA ARG A 2 5.62 -5.73 -12.81
C ARG A 2 4.70 -5.42 -11.64
N VAL A 3 4.44 -4.14 -11.41
CA VAL A 3 3.50 -3.71 -10.37
C VAL A 3 2.14 -3.45 -10.99
N ARG A 4 1.11 -4.05 -10.38
CA ARG A 4 -0.29 -3.88 -10.78
C ARG A 4 -1.08 -3.41 -9.57
N TYR A 5 -2.14 -2.67 -9.82
CA TYR A 5 -3.03 -2.17 -8.77
C TYR A 5 -4.43 -2.68 -9.02
N THR A 6 -5.06 -3.20 -7.97
CA THR A 6 -6.48 -3.53 -8.04
C THR A 6 -7.30 -2.24 -8.13
N ARG A 7 -8.57 -2.37 -8.50
CA ARG A 7 -9.50 -1.24 -8.48
C ARG A 7 -9.58 -0.64 -7.08
N GLN A 8 -9.61 -1.47 -6.05
CA GLN A 8 -9.65 -1.03 -4.66
C GLN A 8 -8.40 -0.20 -4.31
N ALA A 9 -7.23 -0.69 -4.68
CA ALA A 9 -5.98 0.03 -4.39
C ALA A 9 -5.93 1.38 -5.09
N ARG A 10 -6.41 1.46 -6.33
CA ARG A 10 -6.48 2.73 -7.06
C ARG A 10 -7.43 3.71 -6.38
N ALA A 11 -8.59 3.23 -5.94
CA ALA A 11 -9.56 4.05 -5.21
C ALA A 11 -8.98 4.53 -3.89
N ASP A 12 -8.25 3.67 -3.18
CA ASP A 12 -7.59 4.02 -1.93
C ASP A 12 -6.58 5.16 -2.13
N LEU A 13 -5.72 5.04 -3.14
CA LEU A 13 -4.74 6.08 -3.44
C LEU A 13 -5.41 7.40 -3.79
N ALA A 14 -6.44 7.35 -4.63
CA ALA A 14 -7.16 8.55 -5.03
C ALA A 14 -7.80 9.25 -3.82
N ALA A 15 -8.38 8.48 -2.91
CA ALA A 15 -9.00 9.02 -1.70
C ALA A 15 -7.96 9.63 -0.76
N ILE A 16 -6.81 8.96 -0.57
CA ILE A 16 -5.72 9.47 0.28
C ILE A 16 -5.19 10.78 -0.28
N PHE A 17 -4.92 10.84 -1.59
CA PHE A 17 -4.37 12.04 -2.20
C PHE A 17 -5.36 13.19 -2.20
N ALA A 18 -6.64 12.94 -2.47
CA ALA A 18 -7.66 13.98 -2.41
C ALA A 18 -7.79 14.57 -1.01
N TYR A 19 -7.77 13.71 0.01
CA TYR A 19 -7.84 14.13 1.40
C TYR A 19 -6.65 15.01 1.78
N LEU A 20 -5.43 14.57 1.46
CA LEU A 20 -4.21 15.28 1.81
C LEU A 20 -4.03 16.56 1.00
N ASP A 21 -4.35 16.51 -0.30
CA ASP A 21 -4.18 17.66 -1.19
C ASP A 21 -5.06 18.84 -0.76
N ALA A 22 -6.25 18.55 -0.26
CA ALA A 22 -7.16 19.57 0.24
C ALA A 22 -6.66 20.23 1.53
N ARG A 23 -5.80 19.58 2.31
CA ARG A 23 -5.33 20.05 3.62
C ARG A 23 -3.87 20.49 3.61
N ALA A 24 -3.02 19.77 2.92
CA ALA A 24 -1.59 20.00 2.92
C ALA A 24 -0.96 19.47 1.61
N PRO A 25 -1.00 20.26 0.52
CA PRO A 25 -0.52 19.80 -0.80
C PRO A 25 0.91 19.28 -0.79
N ALA A 26 1.79 19.92 -0.02
CA ALA A 26 3.19 19.46 0.09
C ALA A 26 3.27 18.07 0.73
N ALA A 27 2.45 17.81 1.74
CA ALA A 27 2.38 16.51 2.39
C ALA A 27 1.81 15.45 1.43
N ALA A 28 0.82 15.81 0.62
CA ALA A 28 0.23 14.91 -0.36
C ALA A 28 1.29 14.40 -1.34
N LEU A 29 2.13 15.30 -1.85
CA LEU A 29 3.20 14.93 -2.76
C LEU A 29 4.25 14.04 -2.07
N SER A 30 4.60 14.36 -0.85
CA SER A 30 5.57 13.58 -0.06
C SER A 30 5.07 12.17 0.22
N VAL A 31 3.81 12.02 0.59
CA VAL A 31 3.17 10.72 0.81
C VAL A 31 3.13 9.90 -0.48
N LYS A 32 2.70 10.52 -1.57
CA LYS A 32 2.66 9.87 -2.89
C LYS A 32 4.02 9.32 -3.27
N THR A 33 5.04 10.15 -3.21
CA THR A 33 6.40 9.76 -3.58
C THR A 33 6.93 8.62 -2.70
N THR A 34 6.67 8.69 -1.39
CA THR A 34 7.11 7.67 -0.45
C THR A 34 6.44 6.32 -0.74
N ILE A 35 5.12 6.33 -0.93
CA ILE A 35 4.39 5.10 -1.24
C ILE A 35 4.90 4.48 -2.54
N GLU A 36 5.05 5.28 -3.59
CA GLU A 36 5.53 4.79 -4.88
C GLU A 36 6.94 4.20 -4.79
N ARG A 37 7.85 4.84 -4.06
CA ARG A 37 9.20 4.33 -3.85
C ARG A 37 9.22 3.01 -3.09
N ARG A 38 8.40 2.91 -2.05
CA ARG A 38 8.34 1.68 -1.24
C ARG A 38 7.76 0.53 -2.05
N ILE A 39 6.75 0.80 -2.85
CA ILE A 39 6.17 -0.22 -3.74
C ILE A 39 7.18 -0.66 -4.80
N ALA A 40 7.93 0.29 -5.37
CA ALA A 40 8.98 -0.04 -6.32
C ALA A 40 10.06 -0.93 -5.70
N LEU A 41 10.41 -0.68 -4.43
CA LEU A 41 11.34 -1.52 -3.70
C LEU A 41 10.80 -2.94 -3.51
N LEU A 42 9.51 -3.08 -3.23
CA LEU A 42 8.86 -4.38 -3.11
C LEU A 42 8.90 -5.17 -4.42
N ALA A 43 8.85 -4.48 -5.56
CA ALA A 43 8.92 -5.14 -6.85
C ALA A 43 10.27 -5.86 -7.04
N ASP A 44 11.33 -5.33 -6.42
CA ASP A 44 12.65 -5.96 -6.45
C ASP A 44 12.84 -6.96 -5.30
N PHE A 45 12.23 -6.70 -4.15
CA PHE A 45 12.42 -7.50 -2.92
C PHE A 45 11.08 -7.78 -2.24
N PRO A 46 10.18 -8.56 -2.87
CA PRO A 46 8.81 -8.74 -2.34
C PRO A 46 8.76 -9.47 -0.99
N HIS A 47 9.77 -10.23 -0.66
CA HIS A 47 9.81 -11.03 0.57
C HIS A 47 10.22 -10.26 1.82
N ILE A 48 10.54 -8.96 1.70
CA ILE A 48 10.91 -8.16 2.87
C ILE A 48 9.71 -7.78 3.74
N ALA A 49 8.50 -7.86 3.19
CA ALA A 49 7.29 -7.57 3.94
C ALA A 49 6.67 -8.86 4.48
N PRO A 50 6.22 -8.88 5.74
CA PRO A 50 5.67 -10.09 6.35
C PRO A 50 4.32 -10.47 5.74
N GLU A 51 4.02 -11.76 5.78
CA GLU A 51 2.72 -12.28 5.38
C GLU A 51 1.70 -12.00 6.46
N THR A 52 0.47 -11.71 6.06
CA THR A 52 -0.66 -11.50 6.96
C THR A 52 -1.31 -12.85 7.30
N GLU A 53 -2.45 -12.80 8.00
CA GLU A 53 -3.26 -14.01 8.27
C GLU A 53 -3.83 -14.62 7.00
N LEU A 54 -3.96 -13.82 5.94
CA LEU A 54 -4.37 -14.36 4.64
C LEU A 54 -3.15 -14.89 3.91
N THR A 55 -3.17 -16.18 3.59
CA THR A 55 -2.08 -16.83 2.87
C THR A 55 -1.79 -16.11 1.56
N GLY A 56 -0.53 -15.78 1.34
CA GLY A 56 -0.06 -15.11 0.14
C GLY A 56 -0.23 -13.59 0.14
N VAL A 57 -0.92 -13.04 1.14
CA VAL A 57 -1.10 -11.59 1.27
C VAL A 57 -0.10 -11.02 2.27
N HIS A 58 0.71 -10.07 1.81
CA HIS A 58 1.75 -9.43 2.59
C HIS A 58 1.37 -8.01 2.96
N GLU A 59 1.97 -7.49 4.02
CA GLU A 59 1.71 -6.16 4.53
C GLU A 59 3.01 -5.38 4.65
N LEU A 60 3.07 -4.24 3.96
CA LEU A 60 4.16 -3.27 4.11
C LEU A 60 3.68 -2.09 4.93
N THR A 61 4.36 -1.79 6.03
CA THR A 61 4.10 -0.58 6.80
C THR A 61 4.95 0.56 6.24
N ILE A 62 4.32 1.69 5.95
CA ILE A 62 5.03 2.91 5.57
C ILE A 62 5.44 3.60 6.87
N VAL A 63 6.72 3.55 7.18
CA VAL A 63 7.24 3.96 8.50
C VAL A 63 6.96 5.42 8.83
N ARG A 64 7.08 6.31 7.85
CA ARG A 64 6.96 7.75 8.06
C ARG A 64 5.51 8.25 8.11
N PHE A 65 4.61 7.54 7.47
CA PHE A 65 3.21 7.92 7.34
C PHE A 65 2.33 6.76 7.79
N PRO A 66 1.11 7.03 8.28
CA PRO A 66 0.29 5.99 8.89
C PRO A 66 -0.45 5.13 7.86
N TYR A 67 0.26 4.60 6.88
CA TYR A 67 -0.35 3.77 5.83
C TYR A 67 0.25 2.39 5.79
N LYS A 68 -0.59 1.41 5.42
CA LYS A 68 -0.18 0.03 5.17
C LYS A 68 -0.58 -0.35 3.77
N VAL A 69 0.33 -1.02 3.07
CA VAL A 69 0.12 -1.50 1.70
C VAL A 69 0.03 -3.01 1.75
N TYR A 70 -1.10 -3.54 1.29
CA TYR A 70 -1.33 -4.99 1.20
C TYR A 70 -1.13 -5.43 -0.23
N PHE A 71 -0.36 -6.49 -0.43
CA PHE A 71 -0.02 -6.96 -1.77
C PHE A 71 0.15 -8.47 -1.80
N GLU A 72 0.09 -9.02 -3.01
CA GLU A 72 0.42 -10.42 -3.27
C GLU A 72 1.29 -10.50 -4.52
N VAL A 73 2.05 -11.59 -4.62
CA VAL A 73 2.86 -11.88 -5.79
C VAL A 73 2.21 -13.01 -6.57
N SER A 74 2.01 -12.81 -7.85
CA SER A 74 1.43 -13.81 -8.75
C SER A 74 2.30 -13.86 -10.00
N GLY A 75 3.05 -14.96 -10.17
CA GLY A 75 4.00 -15.07 -11.27
C GLY A 75 5.07 -14.00 -11.17
N ASP A 76 5.19 -13.19 -12.22
CA ASP A 76 6.14 -12.07 -12.27
C ASP A 76 5.48 -10.72 -11.97
N GLU A 77 4.29 -10.74 -11.38
CA GLU A 77 3.55 -9.53 -11.05
C GLU A 77 3.38 -9.37 -9.54
N LEU A 78 3.54 -8.13 -9.08
CA LEU A 78 3.19 -7.74 -7.71
C LEU A 78 1.88 -6.97 -7.79
N TRP A 79 0.85 -7.49 -7.14
CA TRP A 79 -0.46 -6.86 -7.10
C TRP A 79 -0.66 -6.12 -5.79
N VAL A 80 -0.81 -4.82 -5.87
CA VAL A 80 -1.22 -4.01 -4.72
C VAL A 80 -2.73 -4.17 -4.58
N LEU A 81 -3.15 -4.75 -3.46
CA LEU A 81 -4.55 -5.13 -3.23
C LEU A 81 -5.34 -4.02 -2.54
N HIS A 82 -4.70 -3.35 -1.58
CA HIS A 82 -5.38 -2.40 -0.71
C HIS A 82 -4.35 -1.50 -0.04
N ILE A 83 -4.70 -0.23 0.17
CA ILE A 83 -3.86 0.70 0.93
C ILE A 83 -4.75 1.33 1.98
N ARG A 84 -4.35 1.22 3.25
CA ARG A 84 -5.19 1.65 4.38
C ARG A 84 -4.41 2.52 5.35
N ASP A 85 -5.14 3.36 6.06
CA ASP A 85 -4.62 4.06 7.23
C ASP A 85 -4.35 3.00 8.32
N ALA A 86 -3.11 2.97 8.81
CA ALA A 86 -2.67 1.99 9.81
C ALA A 86 -3.38 2.15 11.16
N ARG A 87 -4.04 3.28 11.39
CA ARG A 87 -4.75 3.56 12.63
C ARG A 87 -6.17 2.99 12.63
N ARG A 88 -6.65 2.51 11.48
CA ARG A 88 -7.95 1.85 11.36
C ARG A 88 -7.81 0.38 11.73
N ARG A 89 -8.96 -0.33 11.79
CA ARG A 89 -8.96 -1.77 12.06
C ARG A 89 -8.02 -2.51 11.15
N PRO A 90 -7.37 -3.59 11.64
CA PRO A 90 -6.54 -4.43 10.78
C PRO A 90 -7.32 -4.95 9.56
N TRP A 91 -6.60 -5.10 8.45
CA TRP A 91 -7.16 -5.74 7.26
C TRP A 91 -6.32 -6.98 6.96
N PRO A 92 -6.93 -8.13 6.70
CA PRO A 92 -8.38 -8.36 6.75
C PRO A 92 -8.93 -8.20 8.16
N GLU A 93 -10.17 -7.71 8.26
CA GLU A 93 -10.80 -7.51 9.57
C GLU A 93 -11.09 -8.86 10.23
N ALA A 94 -10.74 -8.96 11.51
CA ALA A 94 -11.12 -10.12 12.32
C ALA A 94 -12.60 -9.98 12.69
N ASP A 95 -13.32 -11.07 12.56
CA ASP A 95 -14.73 -11.12 12.96
C ASP A 95 -14.89 -11.05 14.48
#